data_7324da56d81960d07602a94b434cdee6
#
_entry.id   7324da56d81960d07602a94b434cdee6
#
_cell.length_a   1.000
_cell.length_b   1.000
_cell.length_c   1.000
_cell.angle_alpha   90.00
_cell.angle_beta   90.00
_cell.angle_gamma   90.00
#
_symmetry.space_group_name_H-M   'P 1'
#
loop_
_entity.id
_entity.type
_entity.pdbx_description
1 polymer ?
#
loop_
_entity_poly.entity_id
_entity_poly.type
_entity_poly.pdbx_seq_one_letter_code
_entity_poly.pdbx_strand_id
1 'polypeptide(L)'
;MLKVVVVYLSTSGNTKAMADAIVEGIQSRNVEAKAMNFNETRIEELKDADAIAIGSSTFYYKMLPPMEKFIESLEKAKIKAKLGAAFGSYGWSGEAPVMIAEKMRQLGMVVIDPVLRIQYQPVEKDLDECKRLGKDIAVQVKKIYSKEKSEHKRGETPIMHEIKMGEGGH
;
A
#
# COMPACT_ATOMS: atom_id res chain seq x y z
N MET A 1 -8.95 -14.22 -0.30
CA MET A 1 -8.34 -13.52 0.87
C MET A 1 -7.62 -12.27 0.39
N LEU A 2 -7.82 -11.17 1.10
CA LEU A 2 -7.12 -9.91 0.78
C LEU A 2 -5.63 -10.04 1.04
N LYS A 3 -4.83 -9.46 0.15
CA LYS A 3 -3.38 -9.56 0.16
C LYS A 3 -2.72 -8.19 0.07
N VAL A 4 -1.76 -7.97 0.97
CA VAL A 4 -0.93 -6.76 0.98
C VAL A 4 0.53 -7.15 0.75
N VAL A 5 1.21 -6.44 -0.12
CA VAL A 5 2.65 -6.61 -0.32
C VAL A 5 3.35 -5.36 0.19
N VAL A 6 4.38 -5.58 1.00
CA VAL A 6 5.21 -4.51 1.56
C VAL A 6 6.58 -4.61 0.92
N VAL A 7 6.93 -3.64 0.07
CA VAL A 7 8.20 -3.63 -0.65
C VAL A 7 9.13 -2.62 -0.01
N TYR A 8 10.37 -3.01 0.21
CA TYR A 8 11.33 -2.11 0.84
C TYR A 8 12.70 -2.11 0.14
N LEU A 9 13.36 -0.97 0.22
CA LEU A 9 14.77 -0.81 -0.09
C LEU A 9 15.45 -0.34 1.20
N SER A 10 16.36 -1.15 1.73
CA SER A 10 17.04 -0.89 3.00
C SER A 10 18.55 -1.01 2.84
N THR A 11 19.30 0.00 3.28
CA THR A 11 20.76 0.01 3.22
C THR A 11 21.41 -0.44 4.53
N SER A 12 20.74 -0.16 5.66
CA SER A 12 21.27 -0.46 7.00
C SER A 12 20.40 -1.43 7.80
N GLY A 13 19.32 -1.94 7.20
CA GLY A 13 18.37 -2.80 7.88
C GLY A 13 17.24 -2.08 8.61
N ASN A 14 17.28 -0.75 8.71
CA ASN A 14 16.26 0.02 9.43
C ASN A 14 14.91 0.00 8.72
N THR A 15 14.88 0.27 7.43
CA THR A 15 13.64 0.22 6.66
C THR A 15 13.09 -1.21 6.59
N LYS A 16 13.97 -2.21 6.55
CA LYS A 16 13.54 -3.62 6.61
C LYS A 16 12.83 -3.93 7.94
N ALA A 17 13.37 -3.46 9.06
CA ALA A 17 12.75 -3.66 10.37
C ALA A 17 11.36 -3.02 10.41
N MET A 18 11.21 -1.84 9.81
CA MET A 18 9.90 -1.18 9.68
C MET A 18 8.94 -2.04 8.86
N ALA A 19 9.40 -2.54 7.71
CA ALA A 19 8.57 -3.37 6.82
C ALA A 19 8.07 -4.63 7.53
N ASP A 20 8.95 -5.31 8.26
CA ASP A 20 8.59 -6.53 9.00
C ASP A 20 7.53 -6.24 10.09
N ALA A 21 7.65 -5.12 10.78
CA ALA A 21 6.67 -4.71 11.80
C ALA A 21 5.32 -4.32 11.17
N ILE A 22 5.34 -3.68 10.02
CA ILE A 22 4.11 -3.36 9.26
C ILE A 22 3.38 -4.66 8.90
N VAL A 23 4.09 -5.65 8.38
CA VAL A 23 3.52 -6.96 8.05
C VAL A 23 2.89 -7.62 9.28
N GLU A 24 3.56 -7.58 10.42
CA GLU A 24 3.01 -8.10 11.68
C GLU A 24 1.66 -7.44 12.01
N GLY A 25 1.58 -6.13 11.88
CA GLY A 25 0.35 -5.38 12.11
C GLY A 25 -0.76 -5.79 11.16
N ILE A 26 -0.45 -5.98 9.88
CA ILE A 26 -1.42 -6.41 8.87
C ILE A 26 -1.96 -7.81 9.20
N GLN A 27 -1.05 -8.74 9.48
CA GLN A 27 -1.40 -10.13 9.81
C GLN A 27 -2.24 -10.24 11.08
N SER A 28 -2.03 -9.34 12.04
CA SER A 28 -2.82 -9.30 13.28
C SER A 28 -4.31 -9.01 13.03
N ARG A 29 -4.65 -8.52 11.86
CA ARG A 29 -6.02 -8.22 11.44
C ARG A 29 -6.56 -9.19 10.39
N ASN A 30 -5.97 -10.39 10.32
CA ASN A 30 -6.40 -11.46 9.42
C ASN A 30 -6.36 -11.08 7.93
N VAL A 31 -5.36 -10.32 7.54
CA VAL A 31 -5.06 -10.01 6.13
C VAL A 31 -3.72 -10.63 5.79
N GLU A 32 -3.63 -11.26 4.64
CA GLU A 32 -2.39 -11.85 4.16
C GLU A 32 -1.40 -10.75 3.81
N ALA A 33 -0.17 -10.85 4.28
CA ALA A 33 0.86 -9.87 4.00
C ALA A 33 2.25 -10.50 3.99
N LYS A 34 3.12 -9.95 3.18
CA LYS A 34 4.54 -10.30 3.19
C LYS A 34 5.40 -9.08 2.89
N ALA A 35 6.59 -9.05 3.49
CA ALA A 35 7.60 -8.05 3.21
C ALA A 35 8.58 -8.62 2.18
N MET A 36 8.92 -7.83 1.18
CA MET A 36 9.81 -8.23 0.10
C MET A 36 10.84 -7.16 -0.18
N ASN A 37 12.09 -7.57 -0.32
CA ASN A 37 13.11 -6.66 -0.83
C ASN A 37 12.75 -6.30 -2.28
N PHE A 38 12.93 -5.04 -2.66
CA PHE A 38 12.58 -4.59 -4.01
C PHE A 38 13.28 -5.41 -5.10
N ASN A 39 14.51 -5.89 -4.85
CA ASN A 39 15.27 -6.72 -5.78
C ASN A 39 14.65 -8.09 -6.04
N GLU A 40 13.91 -8.61 -5.07
CA GLU A 40 13.31 -9.93 -5.12
C GLU A 40 11.83 -9.88 -5.50
N THR A 41 11.30 -8.69 -5.68
CA THR A 41 9.89 -8.47 -5.96
C THR A 41 9.61 -8.60 -7.46
N ARG A 42 8.70 -9.49 -7.80
CA ARG A 42 8.23 -9.66 -9.18
C ARG A 42 6.98 -8.82 -9.39
N ILE A 43 6.87 -8.21 -10.56
CA ILE A 43 5.70 -7.41 -10.92
C ILE A 43 4.41 -8.22 -10.82
N GLU A 44 4.44 -9.50 -11.17
CA GLU A 44 3.27 -10.39 -11.10
C GLU A 44 2.70 -10.49 -9.68
N GLU A 45 3.57 -10.47 -8.67
CA GLU A 45 3.13 -10.52 -7.27
C GLU A 45 2.42 -9.23 -6.85
N LEU A 46 2.79 -8.11 -7.45
CA LEU A 46 2.18 -6.82 -7.18
C LEU A 46 0.87 -6.62 -7.93
N LYS A 47 0.71 -7.23 -9.09
CA LYS A 47 -0.53 -7.12 -9.86
C LYS A 47 -1.74 -7.65 -9.11
N ASP A 48 -1.57 -8.70 -8.32
CA ASP A 48 -2.64 -9.34 -7.57
C ASP A 48 -2.82 -8.78 -6.15
N ALA A 49 -1.96 -7.86 -5.74
CA ALA A 49 -2.07 -7.27 -4.42
C ALA A 49 -3.26 -6.30 -4.34
N ASP A 50 -3.98 -6.34 -3.23
CA ASP A 50 -5.10 -5.43 -2.98
C ASP A 50 -4.62 -4.09 -2.44
N ALA A 51 -3.47 -4.08 -1.75
CA ALA A 51 -2.79 -2.87 -1.30
C ALA A 51 -1.28 -3.06 -1.38
N ILE A 52 -0.55 -1.99 -1.55
CA ILE A 52 0.91 -2.00 -1.64
C ILE A 52 1.47 -0.93 -0.72
N ALA A 53 2.41 -1.33 0.15
CA ALA A 53 3.19 -0.39 0.94
C ALA A 53 4.61 -0.38 0.40
N ILE A 54 5.19 0.80 0.24
CA ILE A 54 6.55 0.96 -0.30
C ILE A 54 7.37 1.78 0.66
N GLY A 55 8.55 1.26 1.00
CA GLY A 55 9.48 1.92 1.91
C GLY A 55 10.87 2.06 1.34
N SER A 56 11.52 3.19 1.65
CA SER A 56 12.89 3.45 1.26
C SER A 56 13.56 4.38 2.26
N SER A 57 14.86 4.18 2.44
CA SER A 57 15.69 5.16 3.14
C SER A 57 15.81 6.44 2.30
N THR A 58 16.00 7.57 2.97
CA THR A 58 16.27 8.84 2.29
C THR A 58 17.77 9.01 2.08
N PHE A 59 18.16 9.39 0.88
CA PHE A 59 19.54 9.64 0.51
C PHE A 59 19.63 10.94 -0.30
N TYR A 60 20.42 11.88 0.16
CA TYR A 60 20.52 13.23 -0.44
C TYR A 60 19.14 13.86 -0.69
N TYR A 61 18.31 13.90 0.35
CA TYR A 61 16.97 14.52 0.34
C TYR A 61 15.95 13.87 -0.58
N LYS A 62 16.20 12.65 -1.05
CA LYS A 62 15.26 11.92 -1.92
C LYS A 62 15.35 10.41 -1.73
N MET A 63 14.44 9.68 -2.35
CA MET A 63 14.50 8.23 -2.34
C MET A 63 15.71 7.74 -3.14
N LEU A 64 16.16 6.54 -2.83
CA LEU A 64 17.26 5.93 -3.55
C LEU A 64 16.87 5.67 -5.02
N PRO A 65 17.78 5.93 -5.99
CA PRO A 65 17.47 5.76 -7.42
C PRO A 65 16.92 4.39 -7.82
N PRO A 66 17.38 3.25 -7.27
CA PRO A 66 16.77 1.97 -7.59
C PRO A 66 15.29 1.88 -7.24
N MET A 67 14.85 2.50 -6.14
CA MET A 67 13.44 2.54 -5.76
C MET A 67 12.63 3.39 -6.74
N GLU A 68 13.20 4.50 -7.19
CA GLU A 68 12.58 5.36 -8.19
C GLU A 68 12.28 4.59 -9.48
N LYS A 69 13.26 3.82 -9.96
CA LYS A 69 13.09 2.96 -11.14
C LYS A 69 12.06 1.85 -10.91
N PHE A 70 12.03 1.30 -9.71
CA PHE A 70 11.04 0.28 -9.35
C PHE A 70 9.61 0.84 -9.44
N ILE A 71 9.38 2.03 -8.91
CA ILE A 71 8.06 2.68 -8.96
C ILE A 71 7.66 2.99 -10.40
N GLU A 72 8.59 3.44 -11.24
CA GLU A 72 8.35 3.65 -12.67
C GLU A 72 7.90 2.36 -13.36
N SER A 73 8.45 1.21 -12.98
CA SER A 73 8.04 -0.07 -13.53
C SER A 73 6.61 -0.44 -13.14
N LEU A 74 6.13 0.00 -11.97
CA LEU A 74 4.75 -0.21 -11.54
C LEU A 74 3.76 0.55 -12.43
N GLU A 75 4.12 1.75 -12.86
CA GLU A 75 3.29 2.56 -13.75
C GLU A 75 3.02 1.82 -15.06
N LYS A 76 4.04 1.18 -15.62
CA LYS A 76 3.93 0.42 -16.86
C LYS A 76 3.14 -0.88 -16.70
N ALA A 77 3.12 -1.44 -15.52
CA ALA A 77 2.53 -2.75 -15.25
C ALA A 77 1.02 -2.75 -15.04
N LYS A 78 0.39 -1.59 -14.88
CA LYS A 78 -1.06 -1.44 -14.63
C LYS A 78 -1.53 -2.30 -13.45
N ILE A 79 -1.01 -2.03 -12.27
CA ILE A 79 -1.38 -2.74 -11.05
C ILE A 79 -2.81 -2.40 -10.62
N LYS A 80 -3.51 -3.37 -10.01
CA LYS A 80 -4.90 -3.18 -9.57
C LYS A 80 -5.05 -2.50 -8.21
N ALA A 81 -4.00 -2.46 -7.39
CA ALA A 81 -4.07 -1.93 -6.03
C ALA A 81 -4.55 -0.48 -6.01
N LYS A 82 -5.57 -0.21 -5.19
CA LYS A 82 -6.15 1.13 -5.04
C LYS A 82 -5.70 1.83 -3.76
N LEU A 83 -5.08 1.09 -2.85
CA LEU A 83 -4.60 1.60 -1.57
C LEU A 83 -3.10 1.47 -1.50
N GLY A 84 -2.45 2.53 -1.08
CA GLY A 84 -1.01 2.56 -0.87
C GLY A 84 -0.64 3.14 0.48
N ALA A 85 0.58 2.84 0.91
CA ALA A 85 1.19 3.45 2.09
C ALA A 85 2.67 3.63 1.82
N ALA A 86 3.25 4.68 2.35
CA ALA A 86 4.68 4.96 2.20
C ALA A 86 5.34 5.09 3.56
N PHE A 87 6.56 4.58 3.67
CA PHE A 87 7.32 4.61 4.91
C PHE A 87 8.82 4.66 4.63
N GLY A 88 9.60 4.95 5.64
CA GLY A 88 11.05 4.89 5.51
C GLY A 88 11.78 5.41 6.73
N SER A 89 13.04 4.98 6.84
CA SER A 89 13.96 5.46 7.85
C SER A 89 14.84 6.58 7.25
N TYR A 90 15.35 7.43 8.10
CA TYR A 90 16.24 8.52 7.68
C TYR A 90 17.22 8.89 8.79
N GLY A 91 18.36 9.47 8.39
CA GLY A 91 19.32 10.00 9.34
C GLY A 91 19.22 11.52 9.47
N TRP A 92 19.19 12.20 8.34
CA TRP A 92 19.20 13.66 8.30
C TRP A 92 17.85 14.26 7.96
N SER A 93 17.22 13.80 6.87
CA SER A 93 15.91 14.28 6.44
C SER A 93 15.10 13.14 5.87
N GLY A 94 13.77 13.24 5.92
CA GLY A 94 12.86 12.14 5.62
C GLY A 94 11.99 12.37 4.39
N GLU A 95 12.54 12.83 3.28
CA GLU A 95 11.78 13.12 2.05
C GLU A 95 11.34 11.89 1.28
N ALA A 96 12.09 10.77 1.34
CA ALA A 96 11.81 9.60 0.53
C ALA A 96 10.36 9.09 0.67
N PRO A 97 9.82 8.87 1.87
CA PRO A 97 8.43 8.42 1.98
C PRO A 97 7.41 9.41 1.42
N VAL A 98 7.67 10.72 1.54
CA VAL A 98 6.78 11.74 0.97
C VAL A 98 6.80 11.68 -0.56
N MET A 99 7.98 11.50 -1.15
CA MET A 99 8.12 11.35 -2.60
C MET A 99 7.47 10.07 -3.10
N ILE A 100 7.60 8.97 -2.37
CA ILE A 100 6.96 7.69 -2.70
C ILE A 100 5.43 7.85 -2.67
N ALA A 101 4.90 8.48 -1.63
CA ALA A 101 3.46 8.72 -1.51
C ALA A 101 2.92 9.53 -2.70
N GLU A 102 3.64 10.56 -3.11
CA GLU A 102 3.26 11.39 -4.26
C GLU A 102 3.22 10.57 -5.56
N LYS A 103 4.23 9.75 -5.80
CA LYS A 103 4.26 8.87 -6.96
C LYS A 103 3.13 7.84 -6.94
N MET A 104 2.81 7.28 -5.77
CA MET A 104 1.69 6.35 -5.62
C MET A 104 0.36 7.03 -5.95
N ARG A 105 0.16 8.28 -5.53
CA ARG A 105 -1.04 9.06 -5.87
C ARG A 105 -1.13 9.30 -7.37
N GLN A 106 -0.02 9.57 -8.04
CA GLN A 106 0.04 9.71 -9.50
C GLN A 106 -0.35 8.42 -10.22
N LEU A 107 -0.12 7.26 -9.59
CA LEU A 107 -0.56 5.96 -10.11
C LEU A 107 -2.05 5.68 -9.87
N GLY A 108 -2.76 6.57 -9.20
CA GLY A 108 -4.18 6.44 -8.93
C GLY A 108 -4.52 5.80 -7.59
N MET A 109 -3.54 5.58 -6.72
CA MET A 109 -3.79 5.02 -5.40
C MET A 109 -4.24 6.08 -4.40
N VAL A 110 -5.11 5.68 -3.49
CA VAL A 110 -5.35 6.42 -2.25
C VAL A 110 -4.22 6.05 -1.30
N VAL A 111 -3.51 7.04 -0.77
CA VAL A 111 -2.36 6.81 0.12
C VAL A 111 -2.73 7.19 1.55
N ILE A 112 -2.40 6.30 2.49
CA ILE A 112 -2.65 6.54 3.91
C ILE A 112 -1.78 7.70 4.41
N ASP A 113 -2.41 8.68 5.03
CA ASP A 113 -1.75 9.83 5.65
C ASP A 113 -1.78 9.72 7.18
N PRO A 114 -0.75 10.21 7.87
CA PRO A 114 0.54 10.67 7.32
C PRO A 114 1.45 9.52 6.89
N VAL A 115 2.43 9.82 6.05
CA VAL A 115 3.49 8.85 5.74
C VAL A 115 4.28 8.55 7.01
N LEU A 116 4.75 7.32 7.16
CA LEU A 116 5.50 6.91 8.34
C LEU A 116 7.00 7.12 8.14
N ARG A 117 7.58 7.99 8.95
CA ARG A 117 9.02 8.32 8.91
C ARG A 117 9.63 8.09 10.28
N ILE A 118 10.72 7.33 10.33
CA ILE A 118 11.43 7.04 11.59
C ILE A 118 12.89 7.45 11.43
N GLN A 119 13.37 8.27 12.36
CA GLN A 119 14.76 8.71 12.36
C GLN A 119 15.66 7.65 12.99
N TYR A 120 16.73 7.31 12.29
CA TYR A 120 17.73 6.33 12.72
C TYR A 120 17.16 4.92 12.90
N GLN A 121 17.80 4.13 13.75
CA GLN A 121 17.38 2.75 14.01
C GLN A 121 16.06 2.75 14.79
N PRO A 122 15.04 2.01 14.33
CA PRO A 122 13.77 1.93 15.04
C PRO A 122 13.93 1.33 16.43
N VAL A 123 13.39 2.01 17.43
CA VAL A 123 13.25 1.48 18.79
C VAL A 123 11.86 0.86 18.94
N GLU A 124 11.58 0.22 20.07
CA GLU A 124 10.32 -0.48 20.31
C GLU A 124 9.09 0.39 20.03
N LYS A 125 9.09 1.64 20.48
CA LYS A 125 8.01 2.60 20.25
C LYS A 125 7.78 2.85 18.76
N ASP A 126 8.85 2.95 17.99
CA ASP A 126 8.77 3.16 16.55
C ASP A 126 8.20 1.94 15.83
N LEU A 127 8.61 0.74 16.28
CA LEU A 127 8.07 -0.51 15.73
C LEU A 127 6.59 -0.68 16.05
N ASP A 128 6.13 -0.18 17.20
CA ASP A 128 4.70 -0.16 17.54
C ASP A 128 3.92 0.76 16.58
N GLU A 129 4.50 1.89 16.18
CA GLU A 129 3.92 2.76 15.15
C GLU A 129 3.84 2.06 13.79
N CYS A 130 4.86 1.28 13.44
CA CYS A 130 4.85 0.47 12.22
C CYS A 130 3.73 -0.57 12.25
N LYS A 131 3.55 -1.25 13.37
CA LYS A 131 2.45 -2.22 13.55
C LYS A 131 1.09 -1.53 13.44
N ARG A 132 0.97 -0.33 13.98
CA ARG A 132 -0.26 0.46 13.88
C ARG A 132 -0.56 0.81 12.42
N LEU A 133 0.44 1.22 11.65
CA LEU A 133 0.27 1.46 10.22
C LEU A 133 -0.21 0.18 9.52
N GLY A 134 0.36 -0.97 9.86
CA GLY A 134 -0.07 -2.25 9.31
C GLY A 134 -1.54 -2.56 9.60
N LYS A 135 -1.98 -2.31 10.82
CA LYS A 135 -3.39 -2.47 11.21
C LYS A 135 -4.29 -1.53 10.42
N ASP A 136 -3.87 -0.28 10.22
CA ASP A 136 -4.62 0.71 9.44
C ASP A 136 -4.75 0.28 7.98
N ILE A 137 -3.68 -0.24 7.40
CA ILE A 137 -3.70 -0.76 6.02
C ILE A 137 -4.74 -1.89 5.93
N ALA A 138 -4.73 -2.83 6.86
CA ALA A 138 -5.67 -3.94 6.88
C ALA A 138 -7.13 -3.47 6.99
N VAL A 139 -7.39 -2.50 7.87
CA VAL A 139 -8.74 -1.93 8.04
C VAL A 139 -9.19 -1.22 6.76
N GLN A 140 -8.33 -0.42 6.16
CA GLN A 140 -8.68 0.36 4.96
C GLN A 140 -8.89 -0.54 3.74
N VAL A 141 -8.05 -1.56 3.53
CA VAL A 141 -8.21 -2.47 2.40
C VAL A 141 -9.52 -3.26 2.50
N LYS A 142 -9.92 -3.66 3.71
CA LYS A 142 -11.21 -4.31 3.95
C LYS A 142 -12.38 -3.39 3.62
N LYS A 143 -12.30 -2.11 3.98
CA LYS A 143 -13.33 -1.12 3.68
C LYS A 143 -13.49 -0.90 2.18
N ILE A 144 -12.39 -0.76 1.46
CA ILE A 144 -12.41 -0.59 0.00
C ILE A 144 -13.05 -1.80 -0.67
N TYR A 145 -12.65 -3.00 -0.29
CA TYR A 145 -13.20 -4.24 -0.84
C TYR A 145 -14.70 -4.37 -0.56
N SER A 146 -15.15 -4.09 0.65
CA SER A 146 -16.57 -4.14 1.02
C SER A 146 -17.40 -3.11 0.26
N LYS A 147 -16.87 -1.90 0.06
CA LYS A 147 -17.51 -0.83 -0.69
C LYS A 147 -17.70 -1.21 -2.16
N GLU A 148 -16.66 -1.72 -2.81
CA GLU A 148 -16.72 -2.18 -4.20
C GLU A 148 -17.77 -3.28 -4.39
N LYS A 149 -17.79 -4.24 -3.50
CA LYS A 149 -18.77 -5.34 -3.53
C LYS A 149 -20.20 -4.84 -3.36
N SER A 150 -20.41 -3.85 -2.49
CA SER A 150 -21.72 -3.23 -2.25
C SER A 150 -22.18 -2.43 -3.47
N GLU A 151 -21.31 -1.66 -4.09
CA GLU A 151 -21.59 -0.87 -5.30
C GLU A 151 -21.95 -1.77 -6.48
N HIS A 152 -21.25 -2.87 -6.64
CA HIS A 152 -21.55 -3.85 -7.69
C HIS A 152 -22.96 -4.42 -7.52
N LYS A 153 -23.36 -4.82 -6.32
CA LYS A 153 -24.69 -5.30 -6.04
C LYS A 153 -25.78 -4.25 -6.28
N ARG A 154 -25.53 -3.01 -5.91
CA ARG A 154 -26.46 -1.89 -6.13
C ARG A 154 -26.64 -1.57 -7.62
N GLY A 155 -25.57 -1.67 -8.39
CA GLY A 155 -25.61 -1.44 -9.83
C GLY A 155 -26.45 -2.45 -10.58
N GLU A 156 -26.39 -3.71 -10.22
CA GLU A 156 -27.13 -4.77 -10.88
C GLU A 156 -28.64 -4.73 -10.58
N THR A 157 -29.01 -4.58 -9.32
CA THR A 157 -30.40 -4.64 -8.87
C THR A 157 -31.28 -3.49 -9.41
N PRO A 158 -30.87 -2.22 -9.35
CA PRO A 158 -31.66 -1.11 -9.90
C PRO A 158 -31.89 -1.22 -11.41
N ILE A 159 -30.88 -1.58 -12.16
CA ILE A 159 -30.98 -1.70 -13.64
C ILE A 159 -32.00 -2.77 -14.02
N MET A 160 -31.94 -3.93 -13.41
CA MET A 160 -32.89 -5.02 -13.67
C MET A 160 -34.32 -4.64 -13.29
N HIS A 161 -34.49 -3.89 -12.21
CA HIS A 161 -35.79 -3.43 -11.74
C HIS A 161 -36.40 -2.42 -12.70
N GLU A 162 -35.62 -1.48 -13.20
CA GLU A 162 -36.05 -0.49 -14.19
C GLU A 162 -36.52 -1.16 -15.50
N ILE A 163 -35.75 -2.12 -16.00
CA ILE A 163 -36.12 -2.90 -17.19
C ILE A 163 -37.47 -3.60 -17.00
N LYS A 164 -37.69 -4.24 -15.88
CA LYS A 164 -38.96 -4.94 -15.57
C LYS A 164 -40.14 -3.97 -15.50
N MET A 165 -39.95 -2.79 -14.92
CA MET A 165 -41.02 -1.78 -14.84
C MET A 165 -41.30 -1.16 -16.21
N GLY A 166 -40.31 -1.02 -17.06
CA GLY A 166 -40.49 -0.56 -18.43
C GLY A 166 -41.30 -1.53 -19.28
N GLU A 167 -41.09 -2.81 -19.14
CA GLU A 167 -41.85 -3.86 -19.82
C GLU A 167 -43.26 -3.97 -19.28
N GLY A 168 -43.46 -3.76 -17.98
CA GLY A 168 -44.78 -3.82 -17.36
C GLY A 168 -45.67 -2.62 -17.58
N GLY A 169 -45.13 -1.53 -18.13
CA GLY A 169 -45.83 -0.30 -18.44
C GLY A 169 -46.56 -0.27 -19.77
N HIS A 170 -46.40 -1.33 -20.52
CA HIS A 170 -47.03 -1.49 -21.85
C HIS A 170 -48.16 -2.51 -21.81
#